data_fb38eae9205475ce5ec9cada9280e041
#
_entry.id   fb38eae9205475ce5ec9cada9280e041
#
_cell.length_a   1.000
_cell.length_b   1.000
_cell.length_c   1.000
_cell.angle_alpha   90.00
_cell.angle_beta   90.00
_cell.angle_gamma   90.00
#
_symmetry.space_group_name_H-M   'P 1'
#
loop_
_entity.id
_entity.type
_entity.pdbx_description
1 polymer ?
#
loop_
_entity_poly.entity_id
_entity_poly.type
_entity_poly.pdbx_seq_one_letter_code
_entity_poly.pdbx_strand_id
1 'polypeptide(L)'
;MSLPTKAKVVIIGGGIHGLSTAWKLSETYKNPGDIIVLEKKDIASGASGIACGVVRNNYFQPAMRELMAHSVSVWESDPKAFKYNAVGYLQISPEVMHEDVATIYEQQKAIGYESDFIEGEKDCTNYMKG
;
A
#
# COMPACT_ATOMS: atom_id res chain seq x y z
N MET A 1 -19.13 9.63 -27.73
CA MET A 1 -19.44 10.17 -26.38
C MET A 1 -18.64 11.46 -26.24
N SER A 2 -19.28 12.61 -25.99
CA SER A 2 -18.57 13.87 -25.77
C SER A 2 -18.08 13.94 -24.34
N LEU A 3 -16.88 14.46 -24.13
CA LEU A 3 -16.36 14.72 -22.77
C LEU A 3 -17.20 15.82 -22.10
N PRO A 4 -17.44 15.72 -20.77
CA PRO A 4 -18.05 16.78 -20.01
C PRO A 4 -17.23 18.08 -20.11
N THR A 5 -17.92 19.21 -20.20
CA THR A 5 -17.26 20.52 -20.34
C THR A 5 -16.93 21.18 -19.00
N LYS A 6 -17.43 20.64 -17.90
CA LYS A 6 -17.21 21.13 -16.52
C LYS A 6 -17.14 19.96 -15.55
N ALA A 7 -16.28 20.06 -14.57
CA ALA A 7 -16.19 19.18 -13.41
C ALA A 7 -15.67 19.99 -12.20
N LYS A 8 -15.90 19.52 -10.99
CA LYS A 8 -15.28 20.08 -9.78
C LYS A 8 -13.84 19.59 -9.63
N VAL A 9 -13.61 18.32 -9.99
CA VAL A 9 -12.30 17.67 -9.94
C VAL A 9 -12.05 16.90 -11.22
N VAL A 10 -10.87 17.08 -11.80
CA VAL A 10 -10.38 16.28 -12.93
C VAL A 10 -9.11 15.58 -12.49
N ILE A 11 -9.10 14.24 -12.59
CA ILE A 11 -7.96 13.41 -12.25
C ILE A 11 -7.37 12.88 -13.54
N ILE A 12 -6.09 13.07 -13.76
CA ILE A 12 -5.36 12.58 -14.93
C ILE A 12 -4.60 11.32 -14.56
N GLY A 13 -4.98 10.20 -15.15
CA GLY A 13 -4.43 8.88 -14.94
C GLY A 13 -5.36 7.93 -14.18
N GLY A 14 -5.66 6.78 -14.79
CA GLY A 14 -6.49 5.70 -14.24
C GLY A 14 -5.66 4.59 -13.56
N GLY A 15 -4.50 4.91 -12.97
CA GLY A 15 -3.74 4.01 -12.12
C GLY A 15 -4.26 3.99 -10.68
N ILE A 16 -3.57 3.24 -9.79
CA ILE A 16 -4.00 3.07 -8.39
C ILE A 16 -4.16 4.42 -7.67
N HIS A 17 -3.27 5.38 -7.87
CA HIS A 17 -3.35 6.70 -7.24
C HIS A 17 -4.57 7.47 -7.71
N GLY A 18 -4.81 7.52 -9.03
CA GLY A 18 -5.96 8.25 -9.58
C GLY A 18 -7.29 7.63 -9.15
N LEU A 19 -7.40 6.32 -9.20
CA LEU A 19 -8.62 5.60 -8.83
C LEU A 19 -8.90 5.68 -7.32
N SER A 20 -7.90 5.53 -6.46
CA SER A 20 -8.08 5.69 -5.01
C SER A 20 -8.43 7.12 -4.62
N THR A 21 -7.86 8.12 -5.30
CA THR A 21 -8.22 9.52 -5.14
C THR A 21 -9.67 9.77 -5.54
N ALA A 22 -10.09 9.26 -6.71
CA ALA A 22 -11.48 9.37 -7.17
C ALA A 22 -12.45 8.70 -6.19
N TRP A 23 -12.11 7.51 -5.71
CA TRP A 23 -12.90 6.79 -4.72
C TRP A 23 -13.09 7.60 -3.43
N LYS A 24 -12.01 8.12 -2.86
CA LYS A 24 -12.09 8.93 -1.64
C LYS A 24 -12.84 10.24 -1.85
N LEU A 25 -12.64 10.92 -2.96
CA LEU A 25 -13.38 12.14 -3.28
C LEU A 25 -14.87 11.87 -3.50
N SER A 26 -15.27 10.68 -3.95
CA SER A 26 -16.68 10.30 -4.10
C SER A 26 -17.45 10.24 -2.77
N GLU A 27 -16.75 10.16 -1.64
CA GLU A 27 -17.34 10.29 -0.31
C GLU A 27 -17.85 11.73 -0.05
N THR A 28 -17.28 12.73 -0.70
CA THR A 28 -17.63 14.15 -0.56
C THR A 28 -18.46 14.65 -1.74
N TYR A 29 -18.05 14.33 -2.96
CA TYR A 29 -18.70 14.79 -4.20
C TYR A 29 -19.67 13.73 -4.70
N LYS A 30 -20.97 13.94 -4.47
CA LYS A 30 -22.03 12.94 -4.71
C LYS A 30 -22.70 13.03 -6.07
N ASN A 31 -22.55 14.17 -6.79
CA ASN A 31 -23.22 14.32 -8.06
C ASN A 31 -22.46 13.66 -9.20
N PRO A 32 -23.13 12.92 -10.11
CA PRO A 32 -22.51 12.42 -11.31
C PRO A 32 -21.83 13.54 -12.11
N GLY A 33 -20.58 13.34 -12.49
CA GLY A 33 -19.79 14.33 -13.22
C GLY A 33 -19.04 15.35 -12.37
N ASP A 34 -19.23 15.38 -11.04
CA ASP A 34 -18.39 16.21 -10.15
C ASP A 34 -16.92 15.78 -10.24
N ILE A 35 -16.66 14.50 -10.38
CA ILE A 35 -15.32 13.91 -10.51
C ILE A 35 -15.20 13.26 -11.89
N ILE A 36 -14.15 13.60 -12.61
CA ILE A 36 -13.81 12.98 -13.89
C ILE A 36 -12.41 12.40 -13.83
N VAL A 37 -12.26 11.14 -14.19
CA VAL A 37 -10.95 10.50 -14.36
C VAL A 37 -10.68 10.38 -15.86
N LEU A 38 -9.56 10.94 -16.31
CA LEU A 38 -9.09 10.87 -17.68
C LEU A 38 -7.93 9.88 -17.77
N GLU A 39 -8.11 8.83 -18.56
CA GLU A 39 -7.06 7.85 -18.86
C GLU A 39 -6.86 7.79 -20.38
N LYS A 40 -5.61 7.82 -20.81
CA LYS A 40 -5.27 7.83 -22.26
C LYS A 40 -5.30 6.46 -22.91
N LYS A 41 -5.28 5.39 -22.11
CA LYS A 41 -5.30 3.99 -22.52
C LYS A 41 -6.33 3.24 -21.67
N ASP A 42 -5.98 2.05 -21.21
CA ASP A 42 -6.80 1.25 -20.32
C ASP A 42 -6.49 1.54 -18.85
N ILE A 43 -7.48 1.32 -17.98
CA ILE A 43 -7.30 1.43 -16.53
C ILE A 43 -6.14 0.52 -16.08
N ALA A 44 -5.27 1.05 -15.26
CA ALA A 44 -4.09 0.38 -14.72
C ALA A 44 -3.06 -0.07 -15.78
N SER A 45 -3.15 0.35 -17.04
CA SER A 45 -2.23 -0.06 -18.11
C SER A 45 -0.77 0.43 -17.94
N GLY A 46 -0.52 1.33 -17.01
CA GLY A 46 0.81 1.81 -16.64
C GLY A 46 1.45 1.04 -15.50
N ALA A 47 2.18 1.76 -14.63
CA ALA A 47 2.91 1.18 -13.50
C ALA A 47 2.06 0.30 -12.57
N SER A 48 0.79 0.64 -12.38
CA SER A 48 -0.11 -0.15 -11.52
C SER A 48 -0.36 -1.56 -12.04
N GLY A 49 -0.45 -1.75 -13.35
CA GLY A 49 -0.69 -3.07 -13.95
C GLY A 49 0.55 -3.95 -14.09
N ILE A 50 1.74 -3.35 -14.01
CA ILE A 50 3.03 -4.09 -14.04
C ILE A 50 3.62 -4.31 -12.65
N ALA A 51 3.07 -3.66 -11.61
CA ALA A 51 3.53 -3.82 -10.25
C ALA A 51 3.28 -5.25 -9.73
N CYS A 52 4.19 -5.78 -8.94
CA CYS A 52 4.04 -7.11 -8.32
C CYS A 52 2.95 -7.16 -7.24
N GLY A 53 2.38 -6.02 -6.86
CA GLY A 53 1.27 -5.95 -5.91
C GLY A 53 1.64 -6.24 -4.45
N VAL A 54 2.92 -6.14 -4.10
CA VAL A 54 3.36 -6.32 -2.71
C VAL A 54 2.96 -5.12 -1.87
N VAL A 55 2.15 -5.36 -0.84
CA VAL A 55 1.76 -4.39 0.17
C VAL A 55 2.53 -4.70 1.46
N ARG A 56 3.26 -3.70 1.97
CA ARG A 56 4.11 -3.86 3.16
C ARG A 56 4.27 -2.56 3.92
N ASN A 57 4.64 -2.65 5.19
CA ASN A 57 5.11 -1.50 5.97
C ASN A 57 6.53 -1.77 6.49
N ASN A 58 7.54 -1.44 5.70
CA ASN A 58 8.95 -1.63 6.04
C ASN A 58 9.75 -0.42 5.54
N TYR A 59 9.63 0.71 6.27
CA TYR A 59 10.21 1.98 5.87
C TYR A 59 10.86 2.71 7.05
N PHE A 60 12.04 3.29 6.82
CA PHE A 60 12.73 4.12 7.80
C PHE A 60 12.06 5.49 8.00
N GLN A 61 11.51 6.08 6.94
CA GLN A 61 10.92 7.41 7.01
C GLN A 61 9.60 7.37 7.81
N PRO A 62 9.47 8.18 8.90
CA PRO A 62 8.27 8.17 9.74
C PRO A 62 6.98 8.39 8.94
N ALA A 63 6.96 9.40 8.07
CA ALA A 63 5.78 9.69 7.24
C ALA A 63 5.39 8.52 6.34
N MET A 64 6.36 7.76 5.82
CA MET A 64 6.08 6.57 5.00
C MET A 64 5.54 5.43 5.83
N ARG A 65 6.03 5.24 7.06
CA ARG A 65 5.50 4.20 7.98
C ARG A 65 4.04 4.47 8.33
N GLU A 66 3.72 5.69 8.70
CA GLU A 66 2.34 6.09 9.05
C GLU A 66 1.40 5.96 7.84
N LEU A 67 1.84 6.43 6.67
CA LEU A 67 1.08 6.32 5.43
C LEU A 67 0.85 4.86 5.04
N MET A 68 1.87 4.01 5.17
CA MET A 68 1.74 2.58 4.83
C MET A 68 0.92 1.81 5.85
N ALA A 69 1.01 2.11 7.15
CA ALA A 69 0.15 1.52 8.17
C ALA A 69 -1.33 1.84 7.87
N HIS A 70 -1.65 3.10 7.55
CA HIS A 70 -2.99 3.48 7.12
C HIS A 70 -3.39 2.75 5.82
N SER A 71 -2.50 2.65 4.84
CA SER A 71 -2.79 1.98 3.57
C SER A 71 -3.06 0.49 3.76
N VAL A 72 -2.29 -0.20 4.61
CA VAL A 72 -2.54 -1.61 4.96
C VAL A 72 -3.92 -1.78 5.57
N SER A 73 -4.30 -0.92 6.52
CA SER A 73 -5.64 -0.99 7.14
C SER A 73 -6.77 -0.80 6.13
N VAL A 74 -6.57 0.00 5.08
CA VAL A 74 -7.53 0.14 3.98
C VAL A 74 -7.65 -1.17 3.19
N TRP A 75 -6.53 -1.82 2.84
CA TRP A 75 -6.56 -3.12 2.15
C TRP A 75 -7.25 -4.21 2.96
N GLU A 76 -7.03 -4.22 4.28
CA GLU A 76 -7.60 -5.17 5.23
C GLU A 76 -9.08 -4.90 5.54
N SER A 77 -9.58 -3.69 5.30
CA SER A 77 -10.99 -3.35 5.56
C SER A 77 -11.99 -4.12 4.70
N ASP A 78 -11.62 -4.46 3.47
CA ASP A 78 -12.42 -5.34 2.59
C ASP A 78 -11.51 -6.17 1.66
N PRO A 79 -10.86 -7.22 2.19
CA PRO A 79 -9.91 -8.03 1.43
C PRO A 79 -10.53 -8.67 0.19
N LYS A 80 -11.82 -8.97 0.24
CA LYS A 80 -12.54 -9.58 -0.87
C LYS A 80 -12.72 -8.60 -2.03
N ALA A 81 -13.15 -7.37 -1.75
CA ALA A 81 -13.32 -6.34 -2.78
C ALA A 81 -11.97 -5.94 -3.39
N PHE A 82 -10.94 -5.79 -2.56
CA PHE A 82 -9.59 -5.42 -3.00
C PHE A 82 -8.76 -6.60 -3.55
N LYS A 83 -9.25 -7.84 -3.47
CA LYS A 83 -8.47 -9.05 -3.81
C LYS A 83 -7.14 -9.12 -3.03
N TYR A 84 -7.17 -8.64 -1.80
CA TYR A 84 -6.02 -8.63 -0.91
C TYR A 84 -5.87 -9.96 -0.18
N ASN A 85 -4.67 -10.51 -0.20
CA ASN A 85 -4.33 -11.72 0.52
C ASN A 85 -3.23 -11.39 1.54
N ALA A 86 -3.55 -11.45 2.81
CA ALA A 86 -2.62 -11.17 3.92
C ALA A 86 -1.67 -12.36 4.13
N VAL A 87 -0.68 -12.51 3.26
CA VAL A 87 0.32 -13.60 3.33
C VAL A 87 1.55 -13.23 4.15
N GLY A 88 1.58 -12.02 4.69
CA GLY A 88 2.75 -11.48 5.39
C GLY A 88 3.86 -11.00 4.44
N TYR A 89 4.91 -10.45 5.03
CA TYR A 89 6.13 -10.02 4.35
C TYR A 89 7.34 -10.48 5.16
N LEU A 90 8.15 -11.34 4.59
CA LEU A 90 9.38 -11.82 5.20
C LEU A 90 10.57 -11.05 4.63
N GLN A 91 11.34 -10.39 5.48
CA GLN A 91 12.63 -9.81 5.13
C GLN A 91 13.75 -10.65 5.75
N ILE A 92 14.65 -11.12 4.92
CA ILE A 92 15.88 -11.78 5.33
C ILE A 92 17.01 -10.79 5.07
N SER A 93 17.79 -10.48 6.11
CA SER A 93 18.89 -9.51 6.03
C SER A 93 20.18 -10.12 6.60
N PRO A 94 21.35 -9.78 6.03
CA PRO A 94 22.61 -10.21 6.59
C PRO A 94 22.90 -9.52 7.93
N GLU A 95 23.72 -10.13 8.77
CA GLU A 95 24.05 -9.65 10.10
C GLU A 95 24.56 -8.19 10.13
N VAL A 96 25.26 -7.76 9.09
CA VAL A 96 25.72 -6.36 8.96
C VAL A 96 24.59 -5.33 8.94
N MET A 97 23.36 -5.73 8.65
CA MET A 97 22.16 -4.87 8.66
C MET A 97 21.32 -5.03 9.94
N HIS A 98 21.82 -5.73 10.95
CA HIS A 98 21.08 -6.03 12.17
C HIS A 98 20.51 -4.78 12.84
N GLU A 99 21.33 -3.76 13.07
CA GLU A 99 20.90 -2.52 13.73
C GLU A 99 19.82 -1.78 12.94
N ASP A 100 19.92 -1.76 11.61
CA ASP A 100 18.93 -1.15 10.74
C ASP A 100 17.58 -1.87 10.83
N VAL A 101 17.60 -3.20 10.78
CA VAL A 101 16.37 -4.03 10.83
C VAL A 101 15.75 -3.97 12.23
N ALA A 102 16.55 -4.03 13.31
CA ALA A 102 16.08 -3.84 14.67
C ALA A 102 15.42 -2.47 14.86
N THR A 103 16.03 -1.42 14.30
CA THR A 103 15.46 -0.07 14.33
C THR A 103 14.10 -0.02 13.63
N ILE A 104 13.95 -0.64 12.46
CA ILE A 104 12.66 -0.70 11.75
C ILE A 104 11.62 -1.42 12.62
N TYR A 105 11.98 -2.55 13.22
CA TYR A 105 11.09 -3.30 14.11
C TYR A 105 10.57 -2.46 15.28
N GLU A 106 11.47 -1.80 16.02
CA GLU A 106 11.07 -0.94 17.14
C GLU A 106 10.19 0.24 16.70
N GLN A 107 10.47 0.80 15.53
CA GLN A 107 9.68 1.89 14.95
C GLN A 107 8.29 1.43 14.47
N GLN A 108 8.16 0.22 13.95
CA GLN A 108 6.86 -0.39 13.62
C GLN A 108 6.05 -0.63 14.89
N LYS A 109 6.66 -1.20 15.91
CA LYS A 109 6.05 -1.43 17.22
C LYS A 109 5.55 -0.13 17.86
N ALA A 110 6.32 0.96 17.75
CA ALA A 110 5.94 2.26 18.29
C ALA A 110 4.67 2.86 17.67
N ILE A 111 4.33 2.49 16.44
CA ILE A 111 3.08 2.91 15.77
C ILE A 111 1.98 1.85 15.83
N GLY A 112 2.17 0.77 16.63
CA GLY A 112 1.20 -0.31 16.77
C GLY A 112 1.10 -1.25 15.56
N TYR A 113 2.10 -1.26 14.68
CA TYR A 113 2.18 -2.22 13.59
C TYR A 113 2.86 -3.49 14.06
N GLU A 114 2.11 -4.60 14.06
CA GLU A 114 2.61 -5.90 14.51
C GLU A 114 3.60 -6.50 13.51
N SER A 115 4.74 -6.92 14.01
CA SER A 115 5.77 -7.63 13.25
C SER A 115 6.63 -8.49 14.18
N ASP A 116 7.24 -9.54 13.67
CA ASP A 116 8.17 -10.38 14.40
C ASP A 116 9.62 -10.02 14.03
N PHE A 117 10.49 -10.00 15.03
CA PHE A 117 11.94 -9.85 14.84
C PHE A 117 12.64 -11.09 15.37
N ILE A 118 13.27 -11.85 14.47
CA ILE A 118 13.87 -13.14 14.77
C ILE A 118 15.36 -13.05 14.55
N GLU A 119 16.14 -13.41 15.59
CA GLU A 119 17.59 -13.26 15.62
C GLU A 119 18.28 -14.61 15.85
N GLY A 120 19.48 -14.69 15.33
CA GLY A 120 20.35 -15.85 15.50
C GLY A 120 20.04 -17.00 14.57
N GLU A 121 21.09 -17.75 14.20
CA GLU A 121 21.04 -18.84 13.22
C GLU A 121 20.01 -19.91 13.57
N LYS A 122 19.96 -20.30 14.86
CA LYS A 122 19.07 -21.37 15.33
C LYS A 122 17.61 -20.98 15.19
N ASP A 123 17.24 -19.77 15.63
CA ASP A 123 15.84 -19.33 15.66
C ASP A 123 15.36 -18.97 14.26
N CYS A 124 16.20 -18.32 13.45
CA CYS A 124 15.93 -18.11 12.02
C CYS A 124 15.74 -19.44 11.27
N THR A 125 16.61 -20.43 11.53
CA THR A 125 16.49 -21.76 10.92
C THR A 125 15.20 -22.47 11.34
N ASN A 126 14.82 -22.37 12.60
CA ASN A 126 13.57 -22.96 13.08
C ASN A 126 12.34 -22.29 12.47
N TYR A 127 12.34 -20.96 12.40
CA TYR A 127 11.25 -20.22 11.77
C TYR A 127 11.05 -20.58 10.30
N MET A 128 12.15 -20.76 9.55
CA MET A 128 12.11 -21.10 8.12
C MET A 128 11.68 -22.55 7.85
N LYS A 129 11.69 -23.42 8.86
CA LYS A 129 11.23 -24.82 8.71
C LYS A 129 9.73 -25.00 8.93
N GLY A 130 9.05 -24.02 9.48
CA GLY A 130 7.60 -24.04 9.80
C GLY A 130 7.33 -24.64 11.15
#